data_9497a94ed64ad2f1d0ea5dd4a9f292ff
#
_entry.id   9497a94ed64ad2f1d0ea5dd4a9f292ff
#
_cell.length_a   1.000
_cell.length_b   1.000
_cell.length_c   1.000
_cell.angle_alpha   90.00
_cell.angle_beta   90.00
_cell.angle_gamma   90.00
#
_symmetry.space_group_name_H-M   'P 1'
#
loop_
_entity.id
_entity.type
_entity.pdbx_description
1 polymer ?
#
loop_
_entity_poly.entity_id
_entity_poly.type
_entity_poly.pdbx_seq_one_letter_code
_entity_poly.pdbx_strand_id
1 'polypeptide(L)'
;SMGFPSFQAYVDHLIRNQKPEDLELMLNKLTTNYTYFMREESHFEFFTDVILPYLLQTKKDRVLSIWSAGCASGEEPYTISMILKEYLGSKASMWDTRVLATDISQNALKAAANAVYDETSLRNLPAGWKSKYFRSAGSPGLYTVSPEIKSNVIFRTFNLMDPIRFRLKFDVIFCRNVMIYFDQETKNSLVNRFYNATNPGGYLLIGHSESLNKESTPYKYLRPATYRKE
;
A
#
# COMPACT_ATOMS: atom_id res chain seq x y z
N SER A 1 -6.34 -29.28 3.36
CA SER A 1 -6.98 -29.39 4.68
C SER A 1 -5.89 -29.45 5.73
N MET A 2 -6.02 -28.67 6.80
CA MET A 2 -5.02 -28.59 7.88
C MET A 2 -5.22 -29.70 8.93
N GLY A 3 -5.94 -30.77 8.58
CA GLY A 3 -6.17 -31.92 9.47
C GLY A 3 -7.20 -31.69 10.59
N PHE A 4 -7.88 -30.56 10.61
CA PHE A 4 -8.93 -30.27 11.59
C PHE A 4 -10.32 -30.70 11.07
N PRO A 5 -11.19 -31.26 11.93
CA PRO A 5 -12.51 -31.75 11.53
C PRO A 5 -13.51 -30.63 11.16
N SER A 6 -13.26 -29.39 11.64
CA SER A 6 -14.09 -28.22 11.31
C SER A 6 -13.27 -26.93 11.45
N PHE A 7 -13.80 -25.84 10.90
CA PHE A 7 -13.22 -24.50 11.07
C PHE A 7 -13.21 -24.07 12.54
N GLN A 8 -14.29 -24.38 13.29
CA GLN A 8 -14.35 -24.10 14.72
C GLN A 8 -13.26 -24.83 15.52
N ALA A 9 -13.02 -26.11 15.22
CA ALA A 9 -11.95 -26.87 15.88
C ALA A 9 -10.55 -26.27 15.60
N TYR A 10 -10.35 -25.72 14.40
CA TYR A 10 -9.12 -25.01 14.08
C TYR A 10 -8.98 -23.69 14.84
N VAL A 11 -10.05 -22.89 14.91
CA VAL A 11 -10.07 -21.63 15.69
C VAL A 11 -9.81 -21.92 17.17
N ASP A 12 -10.46 -22.91 17.74
CA ASP A 12 -10.25 -23.33 19.14
C ASP A 12 -8.80 -23.76 19.39
N HIS A 13 -8.18 -24.46 18.43
CA HIS A 13 -6.77 -24.83 18.49
C HIS A 13 -5.87 -23.58 18.51
N LEU A 14 -6.12 -22.60 17.65
CA LEU A 14 -5.36 -21.34 17.60
C LEU A 14 -5.47 -20.57 18.92
N ILE A 15 -6.68 -20.46 19.47
CA ILE A 15 -6.93 -19.77 20.73
C ILE A 15 -6.21 -20.45 21.90
N ARG A 16 -6.18 -21.79 21.93
CA ARG A 16 -5.54 -22.54 23.00
C ARG A 16 -4.02 -22.55 22.92
N ASN A 17 -3.47 -22.71 21.73
CA ASN A 17 -2.03 -22.90 21.55
C ASN A 17 -1.26 -21.60 21.33
N GLN A 18 -1.90 -20.56 20.79
CA GLN A 18 -1.35 -19.22 20.55
C GLN A 18 0.04 -19.22 19.87
N LYS A 19 0.31 -20.24 19.05
CA LYS A 19 1.57 -20.31 18.30
C LYS A 19 1.59 -19.26 17.20
N PRO A 20 2.61 -18.41 17.12
CA PRO A 20 2.71 -17.38 16.08
C PRO A 20 2.63 -17.94 14.66
N GLU A 21 3.19 -19.12 14.43
CA GLU A 21 3.21 -19.80 13.13
C GLU A 21 1.81 -20.22 12.66
N ASP A 22 0.98 -20.72 13.58
CA ASP A 22 -0.39 -21.14 13.26
C ASP A 22 -1.28 -19.93 12.95
N LEU A 23 -1.08 -18.82 13.68
CA LEU A 23 -1.76 -17.56 13.43
C LEU A 23 -1.34 -16.95 12.08
N GLU A 24 -0.03 -16.97 11.79
CA GLU A 24 0.50 -16.51 10.49
C GLU A 24 -0.08 -17.32 9.33
N LEU A 25 -0.15 -18.64 9.49
CA LEU A 25 -0.73 -19.53 8.47
C LEU A 25 -2.21 -19.23 8.25
N MET A 26 -2.98 -18.95 9.31
CA MET A 26 -4.37 -18.54 9.21
C MET A 26 -4.50 -17.21 8.46
N LEU A 27 -3.74 -16.20 8.86
CA LEU A 27 -3.75 -14.87 8.23
C LEU A 27 -3.42 -14.96 6.74
N ASN A 28 -2.38 -15.71 6.37
CA ASN A 28 -2.00 -15.90 4.97
C ASN A 28 -3.07 -16.62 4.12
N LYS A 29 -3.94 -17.42 4.74
CA LYS A 29 -5.06 -18.10 4.05
C LYS A 29 -6.33 -17.28 3.99
N LEU A 30 -6.56 -16.40 4.95
CA LEU A 30 -7.75 -15.55 5.01
C LEU A 30 -7.58 -14.24 4.22
N THR A 31 -6.34 -13.75 4.08
CA THR A 31 -6.08 -12.53 3.32
C THR A 31 -6.18 -12.78 1.82
N THR A 32 -6.93 -11.95 1.14
CA THR A 32 -6.99 -11.91 -0.32
C THR A 32 -6.01 -10.87 -0.82
N ASN A 33 -4.86 -11.31 -1.33
CA ASN A 33 -3.76 -10.43 -1.75
C ASN A 33 -3.79 -10.13 -3.25
N TYR A 34 -4.99 -10.07 -3.87
CA TYR A 34 -5.11 -9.76 -5.29
C TYR A 34 -4.82 -8.29 -5.58
N THR A 35 -3.77 -8.04 -6.32
CA THR A 35 -3.36 -6.70 -6.75
C THR A 35 -2.66 -6.77 -8.10
N TYR A 36 -2.45 -5.64 -8.77
CA TYR A 36 -1.73 -5.51 -10.03
C TYR A 36 -1.21 -4.08 -10.19
N PHE A 37 -0.21 -3.89 -11.06
CA PHE A 37 0.34 -2.57 -11.33
C PHE A 37 -0.70 -1.63 -11.91
N MET A 38 -0.69 -0.36 -11.50
CA MET A 38 -1.63 0.69 -11.93
C MET A 38 -3.11 0.40 -11.59
N ARG A 39 -3.39 -0.46 -10.60
CA ARG A 39 -4.77 -0.71 -10.16
C ARG A 39 -5.47 0.60 -9.78
N GLU A 40 -6.68 0.84 -10.35
CA GLU A 40 -7.44 2.08 -10.18
C GLU A 40 -6.61 3.32 -10.58
N GLU A 41 -6.18 3.34 -11.85
CA GLU A 41 -5.24 4.29 -12.45
C GLU A 41 -5.58 5.76 -12.16
N SER A 42 -6.86 6.11 -12.09
CA SER A 42 -7.31 7.47 -11.77
C SER A 42 -6.81 8.03 -10.42
N HIS A 43 -6.43 7.15 -9.48
CA HIS A 43 -5.76 7.57 -8.24
C HIS A 43 -4.33 8.03 -8.52
N PHE A 44 -3.61 7.35 -9.38
CA PHE A 44 -2.24 7.69 -9.74
C PHE A 44 -2.19 8.93 -10.64
N GLU A 45 -3.16 9.11 -11.53
CA GLU A 45 -3.35 10.36 -12.28
C GLU A 45 -3.54 11.54 -11.30
N PHE A 46 -4.47 11.43 -10.36
CA PHE A 46 -4.70 12.48 -9.37
C PHE A 46 -3.47 12.71 -8.46
N PHE A 47 -2.77 11.66 -8.12
CA PHE A 47 -1.50 11.75 -7.37
C PHE A 47 -0.47 12.57 -8.15
N THR A 48 -0.33 12.29 -9.45
CA THR A 48 0.63 12.96 -10.34
C THR A 48 0.23 14.43 -10.64
N ASP A 49 -1.05 14.66 -10.94
CA ASP A 49 -1.50 15.95 -11.48
C ASP A 49 -1.85 16.97 -10.40
N VAL A 50 -2.21 16.50 -9.19
CA VAL A 50 -2.70 17.37 -8.12
C VAL A 50 -1.86 17.26 -6.85
N ILE A 51 -1.64 16.04 -6.36
CA ILE A 51 -1.00 15.85 -5.06
C ILE A 51 0.49 16.18 -5.12
N LEU A 52 1.22 15.63 -6.08
CA LEU A 52 2.67 15.88 -6.20
C LEU A 52 3.01 17.36 -6.44
N PRO A 53 2.37 18.10 -7.38
CA PRO A 53 2.61 19.53 -7.53
C PRO A 53 2.42 20.31 -6.23
N TYR A 54 1.32 20.03 -5.51
CA TYR A 54 1.05 20.67 -4.22
C TYR A 54 2.12 20.37 -3.18
N LEU A 55 2.50 19.10 -3.02
CA LEU A 55 3.53 18.71 -2.04
C LEU A 55 4.89 19.31 -2.37
N LEU A 56 5.29 19.28 -3.64
CA LEU A 56 6.59 19.84 -4.06
C LEU A 56 6.67 21.37 -3.88
N GLN A 57 5.53 22.05 -3.99
CA GLN A 57 5.45 23.49 -3.74
C GLN A 57 5.48 23.84 -2.25
N THR A 58 4.87 23.02 -1.41
CA THR A 58 4.63 23.35 -0.01
C THR A 58 5.70 22.80 0.95
N LYS A 59 6.34 21.66 0.61
CA LYS A 59 7.34 21.02 1.47
C LYS A 59 8.73 21.61 1.27
N LYS A 60 9.26 22.16 2.36
CA LYS A 60 10.61 22.76 2.40
C LYS A 60 11.71 21.74 2.76
N ASP A 61 11.33 20.66 3.46
CA ASP A 61 12.24 19.61 3.93
C ASP A 61 12.66 18.62 2.83
N ARG A 62 12.00 18.68 1.67
CA ARG A 62 12.22 17.76 0.53
C ARG A 62 12.04 16.28 0.87
N VAL A 63 11.14 15.98 1.81
CA VAL A 63 10.78 14.62 2.20
C VAL A 63 9.33 14.37 1.81
N LEU A 64 9.08 13.40 0.95
CA LEU A 64 7.74 12.92 0.61
C LEU A 64 7.45 11.65 1.43
N SER A 65 6.72 11.80 2.54
CA SER A 65 6.34 10.69 3.40
C SER A 65 5.09 10.01 2.85
N ILE A 66 5.26 8.86 2.19
CA ILE A 66 4.18 8.13 1.55
C ILE A 66 4.07 6.73 2.17
N TRP A 67 2.86 6.31 2.45
CA TRP A 67 2.56 5.01 3.03
C TRP A 67 1.55 4.24 2.17
N SER A 68 1.94 3.05 1.71
CA SER A 68 1.06 2.03 1.13
C SER A 68 0.69 1.05 2.25
N ALA A 69 -0.54 1.17 2.75
CA ALA A 69 -1.08 0.43 3.89
C ALA A 69 -1.96 -0.73 3.41
N GLY A 70 -1.47 -1.95 3.51
CA GLY A 70 -2.04 -3.15 2.88
C GLY A 70 -1.49 -3.33 1.48
N CYS A 71 -0.15 -3.39 1.35
CA CYS A 71 0.54 -3.36 0.06
C CYS A 71 0.52 -4.68 -0.72
N ALA A 72 0.00 -5.75 -0.14
CA ALA A 72 -0.02 -7.10 -0.71
C ALA A 72 1.34 -7.52 -1.30
N SER A 73 1.39 -7.97 -2.54
CA SER A 73 2.61 -8.40 -3.24
C SER A 73 3.46 -7.27 -3.82
N GLY A 74 3.16 -6.00 -3.50
CA GLY A 74 4.07 -4.87 -3.71
C GLY A 74 3.84 -4.05 -4.99
N GLU A 75 2.88 -4.38 -5.83
CA GLU A 75 2.61 -3.67 -7.10
C GLU A 75 2.25 -2.20 -6.86
N GLU A 76 1.48 -1.88 -5.81
CA GLU A 76 1.13 -0.49 -5.47
C GLU A 76 2.35 0.34 -5.05
N PRO A 77 3.14 -0.03 -4.05
CA PRO A 77 4.29 0.79 -3.66
C PRO A 77 5.35 0.89 -4.75
N TYR A 78 5.51 -0.13 -5.60
CA TYR A 78 6.39 -0.01 -6.76
C TYR A 78 5.82 0.91 -7.84
N THR A 79 4.51 0.89 -8.08
CA THR A 79 3.85 1.88 -8.95
C THR A 79 4.10 3.30 -8.44
N ILE A 80 3.91 3.55 -7.15
CA ILE A 80 4.19 4.85 -6.53
C ILE A 80 5.65 5.25 -6.72
N SER A 81 6.59 4.34 -6.47
CA SER A 81 8.03 4.60 -6.64
C SER A 81 8.39 4.95 -8.08
N MET A 82 7.82 4.24 -9.06
CA MET A 82 8.01 4.55 -10.49
C MET A 82 7.44 5.92 -10.86
N ILE A 83 6.23 6.25 -10.40
CA ILE A 83 5.62 7.57 -10.61
C ILE A 83 6.51 8.69 -10.05
N LEU A 84 6.98 8.54 -8.82
CA LEU A 84 7.87 9.52 -8.20
C LEU A 84 9.16 9.72 -9.01
N LYS A 85 9.73 8.64 -9.53
CA LYS A 85 10.92 8.67 -10.38
C LYS A 85 10.64 9.39 -11.70
N GLU A 86 9.52 9.09 -12.37
CA GLU A 86 9.12 9.77 -13.61
C GLU A 86 8.86 11.26 -13.38
N TYR A 87 8.09 11.58 -12.35
CA TYR A 87 7.68 12.94 -12.07
C TYR A 87 8.84 13.87 -11.70
N LEU A 88 9.75 13.39 -10.87
CA LEU A 88 10.89 14.17 -10.40
C LEU A 88 12.05 14.18 -11.40
N GLY A 89 12.19 13.15 -12.24
CA GLY A 89 13.25 13.04 -13.24
C GLY A 89 14.64 13.29 -12.62
N SER A 90 15.38 14.26 -13.15
CA SER A 90 16.71 14.64 -12.64
C SER A 90 16.69 15.23 -11.22
N LYS A 91 15.55 15.71 -10.73
CA LYS A 91 15.40 16.25 -9.37
C LYS A 91 15.21 15.16 -8.30
N ALA A 92 15.04 13.90 -8.68
CA ALA A 92 14.76 12.80 -7.73
C ALA A 92 15.84 12.68 -6.63
N SER A 93 17.10 12.93 -6.97
CA SER A 93 18.21 12.89 -6.01
C SER A 93 18.17 13.99 -4.92
N MET A 94 17.35 15.01 -5.11
CA MET A 94 17.18 16.12 -4.16
C MET A 94 16.05 15.87 -3.15
N TRP A 95 15.29 14.78 -3.29
CA TRP A 95 14.15 14.45 -2.48
C TRP A 95 14.30 13.08 -1.83
N ASP A 96 13.90 12.94 -0.58
CA ASP A 96 13.63 11.63 0.00
C ASP A 96 12.22 11.19 -0.41
N THR A 97 12.17 10.18 -1.26
CA THR A 97 10.93 9.68 -1.87
C THR A 97 10.62 8.25 -1.44
N ARG A 98 11.28 7.76 -0.37
CA ARG A 98 11.09 6.39 0.08
C ARG A 98 9.65 6.13 0.50
N VAL A 99 9.08 5.05 -0.06
CA VAL A 99 7.71 4.62 0.21
C VAL A 99 7.72 3.58 1.33
N LEU A 100 7.01 3.84 2.43
CA LEU A 100 6.72 2.80 3.41
C LEU A 100 5.60 1.92 2.86
N ALA A 101 5.82 0.62 2.84
CA ALA A 101 4.86 -0.38 2.39
C ALA A 101 4.65 -1.40 3.51
N THR A 102 3.40 -1.59 3.93
CA THR A 102 3.09 -2.50 5.02
C THR A 102 1.97 -3.46 4.68
N ASP A 103 2.07 -4.66 5.20
CA ASP A 103 1.03 -5.67 5.13
C ASP A 103 1.08 -6.54 6.38
N ILE A 104 -0.02 -7.22 6.70
CA ILE A 104 -0.07 -8.19 7.78
C ILE A 104 0.46 -9.56 7.33
N SER A 105 0.32 -9.88 6.03
CA SER A 105 0.76 -11.13 5.43
C SER A 105 2.26 -11.12 5.16
N GLN A 106 3.01 -11.93 5.92
CA GLN A 106 4.44 -12.08 5.67
C GLN A 106 4.74 -12.75 4.33
N ASN A 107 3.85 -13.61 3.83
CA ASN A 107 4.02 -14.22 2.50
C ASN A 107 3.88 -13.18 1.39
N ALA A 108 2.91 -12.27 1.52
CA ALA A 108 2.76 -11.15 0.61
C ALA A 108 4.01 -10.25 0.62
N LEU A 109 4.50 -9.90 1.81
CA LEU A 109 5.72 -9.09 1.96
C LEU A 109 6.97 -9.80 1.42
N LYS A 110 7.10 -11.12 1.57
CA LYS A 110 8.19 -11.89 0.96
C LYS A 110 8.11 -11.83 -0.57
N ALA A 111 6.91 -11.99 -1.15
CA ALA A 111 6.70 -11.84 -2.59
C ALA A 111 7.04 -10.41 -3.05
N ALA A 112 6.56 -9.40 -2.33
CA ALA A 112 6.85 -8.00 -2.60
C ALA A 112 8.36 -7.69 -2.57
N ALA A 113 9.09 -8.19 -1.57
CA ALA A 113 10.53 -7.99 -1.45
C ALA A 113 11.33 -8.71 -2.55
N ASN A 114 10.88 -9.88 -2.98
CA ASN A 114 11.45 -10.59 -4.14
C ASN A 114 11.23 -9.80 -5.43
N ALA A 115 10.08 -9.12 -5.55
CA ALA A 115 9.72 -8.24 -6.66
C ALA A 115 9.81 -8.93 -8.04
N VAL A 116 9.32 -10.16 -8.13
CA VAL A 116 9.23 -10.94 -9.37
C VAL A 116 7.77 -11.12 -9.73
N TYR A 117 7.43 -10.73 -10.95
CA TYR A 117 6.06 -10.66 -11.45
C TYR A 117 5.96 -11.30 -12.83
N ASP A 118 4.79 -11.84 -13.15
CA ASP A 118 4.48 -12.37 -14.46
C ASP A 118 4.02 -11.30 -15.45
N GLU A 119 3.94 -11.65 -16.71
CA GLU A 119 3.47 -10.78 -17.79
C GLU A 119 2.07 -10.20 -17.52
N THR A 120 1.20 -11.00 -16.89
CA THR A 120 -0.19 -10.60 -16.61
C THR A 120 -0.25 -9.45 -15.62
N SER A 121 0.59 -9.50 -14.59
CA SER A 121 0.71 -8.44 -13.59
C SER A 121 1.17 -7.10 -14.19
N LEU A 122 1.95 -7.15 -15.27
CA LEU A 122 2.54 -5.97 -15.93
C LEU A 122 1.67 -5.34 -17.02
N ARG A 123 0.56 -5.95 -17.39
CA ARG A 123 -0.26 -5.56 -18.57
C ARG A 123 -0.76 -4.11 -18.56
N ASN A 124 -0.98 -3.53 -17.38
CA ASN A 124 -1.52 -2.19 -17.21
C ASN A 124 -0.43 -1.11 -17.02
N LEU A 125 0.85 -1.48 -17.15
CA LEU A 125 1.92 -0.49 -17.06
C LEU A 125 1.87 0.48 -18.23
N PRO A 126 2.17 1.78 -18.01
CA PRO A 126 2.33 2.75 -19.08
C PRO A 126 3.37 2.28 -20.11
N ALA A 127 3.20 2.73 -21.36
CA ALA A 127 4.12 2.39 -22.44
C ALA A 127 5.57 2.71 -22.07
N GLY A 128 6.47 1.77 -22.32
CA GLY A 128 7.90 1.91 -22.04
C GLY A 128 8.33 1.61 -20.59
N TRP A 129 7.40 1.57 -19.62
CA TRP A 129 7.78 1.32 -18.22
C TRP A 129 8.29 -0.09 -17.98
N LYS A 130 7.75 -1.07 -18.70
CA LYS A 130 8.25 -2.44 -18.64
C LYS A 130 9.72 -2.52 -19.01
N SER A 131 10.13 -1.93 -20.13
CA SER A 131 11.53 -1.93 -20.56
C SER A 131 12.44 -1.07 -19.65
N LYS A 132 11.89 -0.01 -19.07
CA LYS A 132 12.65 0.92 -18.21
C LYS A 132 12.88 0.35 -16.81
N TYR A 133 11.85 -0.21 -16.18
CA TYR A 133 11.84 -0.55 -14.76
C TYR A 133 11.88 -2.04 -14.45
N PHE A 134 11.84 -2.90 -15.46
CA PHE A 134 11.88 -4.35 -15.26
C PHE A 134 13.01 -5.00 -16.04
N ARG A 135 13.46 -6.13 -15.54
CA ARG A 135 14.49 -6.98 -16.18
C ARG A 135 13.97 -8.42 -16.17
N SER A 136 14.46 -9.27 -17.08
CA SER A 136 14.16 -10.70 -17.05
C SER A 136 14.59 -11.29 -15.70
N ALA A 137 13.74 -12.12 -15.11
CA ALA A 137 14.02 -12.82 -13.85
C ALA A 137 14.62 -14.24 -14.06
N GLY A 138 15.17 -14.50 -15.24
CA GLY A 138 15.83 -15.78 -15.56
C GLY A 138 14.91 -16.86 -16.10
N SER A 139 13.59 -16.70 -15.99
CA SER A 139 12.60 -17.60 -16.59
C SER A 139 11.74 -16.85 -17.60
N PRO A 140 11.31 -17.49 -18.71
CA PRO A 140 10.42 -16.85 -19.68
C PRO A 140 9.13 -16.35 -19.02
N GLY A 141 8.72 -15.12 -19.34
CA GLY A 141 7.49 -14.50 -18.81
C GLY A 141 7.59 -13.98 -17.39
N LEU A 142 8.74 -14.10 -16.71
CA LEU A 142 8.98 -13.54 -15.39
C LEU A 142 9.92 -12.33 -15.44
N TYR A 143 9.55 -11.29 -14.70
CA TYR A 143 10.26 -10.01 -14.68
C TYR A 143 10.48 -9.55 -13.24
N THR A 144 11.65 -9.03 -12.94
CA THR A 144 11.97 -8.42 -11.65
C THR A 144 12.05 -6.91 -11.78
N VAL A 145 11.57 -6.22 -10.77
CA VAL A 145 11.67 -4.75 -10.65
C VAL A 145 13.15 -4.35 -10.56
N SER A 146 13.52 -3.26 -11.20
CA SER A 146 14.90 -2.75 -11.20
C SER A 146 15.39 -2.42 -9.78
N PRO A 147 16.69 -2.59 -9.47
CA PRO A 147 17.22 -2.31 -8.14
C PRO A 147 16.96 -0.89 -7.65
N GLU A 148 16.96 0.07 -8.54
CA GLU A 148 16.70 1.48 -8.23
C GLU A 148 15.28 1.68 -7.65
N ILE A 149 14.27 1.07 -8.26
CA ILE A 149 12.88 1.14 -7.79
C ILE A 149 12.70 0.33 -6.51
N LYS A 150 13.32 -0.87 -6.44
CA LYS A 150 13.26 -1.73 -5.25
C LYS A 150 13.81 -1.03 -4.01
N SER A 151 14.96 -0.38 -4.12
CA SER A 151 15.63 0.29 -3.00
C SER A 151 14.84 1.49 -2.44
N ASN A 152 13.88 2.02 -3.21
CA ASN A 152 13.04 3.13 -2.80
C ASN A 152 11.79 2.70 -2.00
N VAL A 153 11.57 1.39 -1.79
CA VAL A 153 10.44 0.86 -1.04
C VAL A 153 10.91 0.14 0.22
N ILE A 154 10.31 0.49 1.35
CA ILE A 154 10.61 -0.09 2.66
C ILE A 154 9.45 -0.97 3.10
N PHE A 155 9.63 -2.28 3.06
CA PHE A 155 8.62 -3.23 3.50
C PHE A 155 8.69 -3.50 5.01
N ARG A 156 7.53 -3.51 5.69
CA ARG A 156 7.39 -3.83 7.12
C ARG A 156 6.08 -4.59 7.37
N THR A 157 6.13 -5.56 8.26
CA THR A 157 4.90 -6.15 8.80
C THR A 157 4.22 -5.16 9.71
N PHE A 158 2.93 -4.92 9.48
CA PHE A 158 2.11 -4.05 10.32
C PHE A 158 0.65 -4.48 10.28
N ASN A 159 0.06 -4.64 11.47
CA ASN A 159 -1.38 -4.86 11.60
C ASN A 159 -2.08 -3.51 11.70
N LEU A 160 -3.00 -3.21 10.78
CA LEU A 160 -3.76 -1.96 10.79
C LEU A 160 -4.66 -1.80 12.03
N MET A 161 -4.87 -2.86 12.81
CA MET A 161 -5.56 -2.78 14.11
C MET A 161 -4.66 -2.23 15.21
N ASP A 162 -3.35 -2.28 15.05
CA ASP A 162 -2.41 -1.76 16.04
C ASP A 162 -2.35 -0.23 16.04
N PRO A 163 -1.92 0.39 17.14
CA PRO A 163 -1.67 1.84 17.19
C PRO A 163 -0.59 2.24 16.19
N ILE A 164 -0.87 3.28 15.39
CA ILE A 164 0.09 3.83 14.43
C ILE A 164 1.11 4.69 15.20
N ARG A 165 2.32 4.16 15.38
CA ARG A 165 3.41 4.80 16.14
C ARG A 165 4.66 5.04 15.28
N PHE A 166 4.47 5.45 14.02
CA PHE A 166 5.59 5.82 13.18
C PHE A 166 6.19 7.17 13.61
N ARG A 167 7.49 7.31 13.43
CA ARG A 167 8.22 8.52 13.82
C ARG A 167 7.79 9.75 13.01
N LEU A 168 7.48 9.56 11.75
CA LEU A 168 7.04 10.62 10.84
C LEU A 168 5.54 10.46 10.54
N LYS A 169 4.87 11.58 10.34
CA LYS A 169 3.53 11.62 9.74
C LYS A 169 3.64 11.54 8.22
N PHE A 170 2.55 11.16 7.57
CA PHE A 170 2.50 10.93 6.14
C PHE A 170 1.84 12.09 5.38
N ASP A 171 2.38 12.40 4.22
CA ASP A 171 1.79 13.34 3.28
C ASP A 171 0.70 12.65 2.45
N VAL A 172 0.89 11.35 2.16
CA VAL A 172 -0.10 10.55 1.45
C VAL A 172 -0.15 9.15 2.07
N ILE A 173 -1.36 8.70 2.37
CA ILE A 173 -1.65 7.32 2.77
C ILE A 173 -2.52 6.70 1.67
N PHE A 174 -2.04 5.60 1.08
CA PHE A 174 -2.82 4.70 0.25
C PHE A 174 -3.27 3.53 1.14
N CYS A 175 -4.58 3.39 1.36
CA CYS A 175 -5.18 2.24 2.02
C CYS A 175 -6.34 1.74 1.16
N ARG A 176 -6.01 1.00 0.11
CA ARG A 176 -6.93 0.68 -0.97
C ARG A 176 -7.32 -0.80 -0.96
N ASN A 177 -8.62 -1.06 -1.04
CA ASN A 177 -9.20 -2.40 -1.09
C ASN A 177 -8.86 -3.28 0.14
N VAL A 178 -8.68 -2.65 1.30
CA VAL A 178 -8.37 -3.30 2.57
C VAL A 178 -9.56 -3.20 3.53
N MET A 179 -10.15 -2.02 3.65
CA MET A 179 -11.25 -1.76 4.58
C MET A 179 -12.58 -2.42 4.16
N ILE A 180 -12.66 -3.01 2.97
CA ILE A 180 -13.83 -3.79 2.54
C ILE A 180 -14.13 -4.97 3.47
N TYR A 181 -13.12 -5.43 4.20
CA TYR A 181 -13.23 -6.56 5.14
C TYR A 181 -13.59 -6.15 6.57
N PHE A 182 -13.69 -4.84 6.86
CA PHE A 182 -13.90 -4.32 8.21
C PHE A 182 -15.35 -3.87 8.40
N ASP A 183 -15.86 -4.02 9.61
CA ASP A 183 -17.12 -3.39 10.00
C ASP A 183 -16.97 -1.86 10.11
N GLN A 184 -18.10 -1.17 10.29
CA GLN A 184 -18.12 0.30 10.26
C GLN A 184 -17.36 0.93 11.44
N GLU A 185 -17.42 0.32 12.62
CA GLU A 185 -16.73 0.81 13.82
C GLU A 185 -15.20 0.72 13.64
N THR A 186 -14.73 -0.43 13.17
CA THR A 186 -13.32 -0.66 12.84
C THR A 186 -12.82 0.30 11.77
N LYS A 187 -13.61 0.53 10.69
CA LYS A 187 -13.29 1.52 9.65
C LYS A 187 -13.13 2.91 10.25
N ASN A 188 -14.09 3.37 11.03
CA ASN A 188 -14.05 4.70 11.64
C ASN A 188 -12.85 4.86 12.56
N SER A 189 -12.56 3.86 13.38
CA SER A 189 -11.37 3.83 14.25
C SER A 189 -10.08 3.90 13.46
N LEU A 190 -9.94 3.12 12.38
CA LEU A 190 -8.75 3.13 11.52
C LEU A 190 -8.58 4.48 10.83
N VAL A 191 -9.66 5.04 10.27
CA VAL A 191 -9.63 6.35 9.59
C VAL A 191 -9.21 7.46 10.55
N ASN A 192 -9.67 7.45 11.79
CA ASN A 192 -9.23 8.40 12.81
C ASN A 192 -7.72 8.25 13.12
N ARG A 193 -7.22 7.02 13.17
CA ARG A 193 -5.78 6.77 13.36
C ARG A 193 -4.97 7.26 12.16
N PHE A 194 -5.45 7.04 10.93
CA PHE A 194 -4.83 7.60 9.72
C PHE A 194 -4.82 9.14 9.76
N TYR A 195 -5.93 9.75 10.16
CA TYR A 195 -6.00 11.21 10.28
C TYR A 195 -4.91 11.77 11.22
N ASN A 196 -4.74 11.12 12.38
CA ASN A 196 -3.70 11.51 13.34
C ASN A 196 -2.28 11.29 12.80
N ALA A 197 -2.09 10.29 11.94
CA ALA A 197 -0.83 9.97 11.28
C ALA A 197 -0.58 10.77 9.99
N THR A 198 -1.56 11.55 9.52
CA THR A 198 -1.44 12.37 8.30
C THR A 198 -0.99 13.78 8.66
N ASN A 199 -0.09 14.36 7.86
CA ASN A 199 0.30 15.77 7.94
C ASN A 199 -0.88 16.70 7.58
N PRO A 200 -0.97 17.92 8.11
CA PRO A 200 -1.88 18.95 7.58
C PRO A 200 -1.66 19.13 6.08
N GLY A 201 -2.74 19.21 5.31
CA GLY A 201 -2.70 19.24 3.85
C GLY A 201 -2.47 17.89 3.18
N GLY A 202 -2.23 16.82 3.94
CA GLY A 202 -1.99 15.47 3.41
C GLY A 202 -3.26 14.74 2.98
N TYR A 203 -3.11 13.60 2.34
CA TYR A 203 -4.17 12.90 1.63
C TYR A 203 -4.34 11.45 2.11
N LEU A 204 -5.58 10.97 2.07
CA LEU A 204 -5.95 9.56 2.19
C LEU A 204 -6.64 9.12 0.92
N LEU A 205 -6.11 8.07 0.27
CA LEU A 205 -6.71 7.40 -0.88
C LEU A 205 -7.16 6.00 -0.45
N ILE A 206 -8.42 5.68 -0.72
CA ILE A 206 -9.03 4.37 -0.44
C ILE A 206 -9.44 3.69 -1.76
N GLY A 207 -9.83 2.42 -1.75
CA GLY A 207 -10.30 1.74 -2.97
C GLY A 207 -11.62 2.30 -3.49
N HIS A 208 -11.86 2.20 -4.79
CA HIS A 208 -13.08 2.74 -5.43
C HIS A 208 -14.37 2.09 -4.93
N SER A 209 -14.32 0.86 -4.44
CA SER A 209 -15.46 0.16 -3.81
C SER A 209 -15.66 0.53 -2.35
N GLU A 210 -14.80 1.38 -1.79
CA GLU A 210 -14.82 1.81 -0.40
C GLU A 210 -15.35 3.24 -0.30
N SER A 211 -16.00 3.56 0.81
CA SER A 211 -16.43 4.92 1.11
C SER A 211 -16.32 5.19 2.60
N LEU A 212 -16.02 6.44 2.95
CA LEU A 212 -16.07 6.90 4.34
C LEU A 212 -17.41 7.58 4.61
N ASN A 213 -17.93 7.37 5.83
CA ASN A 213 -19.09 8.11 6.26
C ASN A 213 -18.71 9.59 6.46
N LYS A 214 -19.36 10.48 5.71
CA LYS A 214 -19.08 11.92 5.71
C LYS A 214 -19.27 12.57 7.07
N GLU A 215 -20.18 12.04 7.90
CA GLU A 215 -20.52 12.59 9.22
C GLU A 215 -19.51 12.16 10.30
N SER A 216 -18.82 11.02 10.10
CA SER A 216 -17.90 10.47 11.10
C SER A 216 -16.42 10.57 10.72
N THR A 217 -16.09 10.97 9.48
CA THR A 217 -14.71 11.15 9.08
C THR A 217 -14.20 12.56 9.35
N PRO A 218 -13.02 12.71 9.95
CA PRO A 218 -12.39 14.02 10.11
C PRO A 218 -11.74 14.55 8.82
N TYR A 219 -11.64 13.73 7.77
CA TYR A 219 -11.10 14.15 6.49
C TYR A 219 -12.14 14.89 5.66
N LYS A 220 -11.70 15.88 4.90
CA LYS A 220 -12.52 16.52 3.87
C LYS A 220 -12.56 15.64 2.61
N TYR A 221 -13.77 15.38 2.14
CA TYR A 221 -13.99 14.70 0.86
C TYR A 221 -13.61 15.62 -0.31
N LEU A 222 -12.82 15.14 -1.26
CA LEU A 222 -12.47 15.87 -2.48
C LEU A 222 -13.15 15.29 -3.73
N ARG A 223 -13.03 13.98 -3.92
CA ARG A 223 -13.57 13.23 -5.05
C ARG A 223 -13.75 11.76 -4.60
N PRO A 224 -14.39 10.89 -5.42
CA PRO A 224 -14.52 9.47 -5.08
C PRO A 224 -13.20 8.88 -4.61
N ALA A 225 -13.26 8.18 -3.48
CA ALA A 225 -12.15 7.48 -2.85
C ALA A 225 -10.92 8.35 -2.47
N THR A 226 -11.04 9.70 -2.48
CA THR A 226 -9.93 10.61 -2.18
C THR A 226 -10.35 11.67 -1.16
N TYR A 227 -9.56 11.78 -0.11
CA TYR A 227 -9.82 12.63 1.05
C TYR A 227 -8.58 13.42 1.43
N ARG A 228 -8.77 14.60 2.06
CA ARG A 228 -7.68 15.49 2.48
C ARG A 228 -7.84 15.90 3.94
N LYS A 229 -6.73 15.98 4.64
CA LYS A 229 -6.65 16.64 5.95
C LYS A 229 -6.43 18.13 5.76
N GLU A 230 -7.33 18.94 6.30
CA GLU A 230 -7.18 20.40 6.35
C GLU A 230 -6.42 20.86 7.59
#